data_06e144aedd06864ffa5cabedd0706e8c
#
_entry.id   06e144aedd06864ffa5cabedd0706e8c
#
_cell.length_a   1.000
_cell.length_b   1.000
_cell.length_c   1.000
_cell.angle_alpha   90.00
_cell.angle_beta   90.00
_cell.angle_gamma   90.00
#
_symmetry.space_group_name_H-M   'P 1'
#
loop_
_entity.id
_entity.type
_entity.pdbx_description
1 polymer ?
#
loop_
_entity_poly.entity_id
_entity_poly.type
_entity_poly.pdbx_seq_one_letter_code
_entity_poly.pdbx_strand_id
1 'polypeptide(L)'
;RVSMPVKPKQMPISLDNMLESFHNIDVNAFPEMRNYKRFYDDMNDFIDKIVPIPSVKNYTLRFLSKCLSGENRDEGFYIWTGTGGNGKSKLIDLMSMCMGDYSCNLPIALLTQKRKASGAASPEMAVTKGKRLAVMQEPDVNETLNVGQMKEITGNDKISARGLYKEPFEFTPQFKLICMCNDL
;
A
#
# COMPACT_ATOMS: atom_id res chain seq x y z
N ARG A 1 27.92 37.31 7.15
CA ARG A 1 27.18 36.11 7.64
C ARG A 1 25.84 36.10 6.92
N VAL A 2 25.71 35.25 5.93
CA VAL A 2 24.45 35.01 5.24
C VAL A 2 23.68 34.02 6.11
N SER A 3 22.54 34.41 6.68
CA SER A 3 21.65 33.55 7.40
C SER A 3 21.00 32.56 6.41
N MET A 4 21.23 31.27 6.60
CA MET A 4 20.52 30.27 5.82
C MET A 4 19.01 30.34 6.13
N PRO A 5 18.14 30.23 5.12
CA PRO A 5 16.71 30.21 5.36
C PRO A 5 16.36 28.96 6.22
N VAL A 6 15.62 29.20 7.30
CA VAL A 6 15.05 28.15 8.14
C VAL A 6 14.15 27.29 7.26
N LYS A 7 14.47 25.99 7.11
CA LYS A 7 13.59 25.06 6.42
C LYS A 7 12.22 25.09 7.11
N PRO A 8 11.13 25.26 6.37
CA PRO A 8 9.81 25.19 6.97
C PRO A 8 9.65 23.82 7.64
N LYS A 9 9.18 23.84 8.89
CA LYS A 9 8.87 22.63 9.65
C LYS A 9 7.80 21.89 8.85
N GLN A 10 8.16 20.80 8.20
CA GLN A 10 7.19 19.93 7.54
C GLN A 10 6.27 19.39 8.63
N MET A 11 5.06 19.94 8.71
CA MET A 11 3.99 19.30 9.47
C MET A 11 3.72 17.92 8.80
N PRO A 12 3.61 16.85 9.57
CA PRO A 12 3.19 15.59 9.00
C PRO A 12 1.83 15.82 8.35
N ILE A 13 1.77 15.67 7.04
CA ILE A 13 0.52 15.71 6.28
C ILE A 13 -0.23 14.46 6.70
N SER A 14 -1.16 14.60 7.66
CA SER A 14 -2.12 13.54 7.94
C SER A 14 -3.22 13.62 6.89
N LEU A 15 -3.73 12.47 6.48
CA LEU A 15 -4.89 12.44 5.58
C LEU A 15 -6.06 13.22 6.20
N ASP A 16 -6.22 13.15 7.53
CA ASP A 16 -7.24 13.89 8.28
C ASP A 16 -7.08 15.41 8.09
N ASN A 17 -5.86 15.95 8.16
CA ASN A 17 -5.60 17.38 7.94
C ASN A 17 -5.87 17.79 6.48
N MET A 18 -5.58 16.92 5.52
CA MET A 18 -5.96 17.15 4.13
C MET A 18 -7.48 17.13 3.96
N LEU A 19 -8.15 16.15 4.55
CA LEU A 19 -9.60 16.00 4.50
C LEU A 19 -10.31 17.16 5.19
N GLU A 20 -9.84 17.62 6.36
CA GLU A 20 -10.37 18.81 7.03
C GLU A 20 -10.15 20.08 6.20
N SER A 21 -9.00 20.24 5.55
CA SER A 21 -8.76 21.39 4.70
C SER A 21 -9.70 21.41 3.49
N PHE A 22 -10.01 20.26 2.89
CA PHE A 22 -11.01 20.15 1.82
C PHE A 22 -12.44 20.43 2.32
N HIS A 23 -12.77 20.02 3.54
CA HIS A 23 -14.10 20.23 4.12
C HIS A 23 -14.41 21.73 4.35
N ASN A 24 -13.38 22.52 4.64
CA ASN A 24 -13.49 23.95 4.93
C ASN A 24 -13.36 24.86 3.71
N ILE A 25 -13.18 24.31 2.51
CA ILE A 25 -13.11 25.13 1.29
C ILE A 25 -14.51 25.66 0.93
N ASP A 26 -14.65 26.97 0.84
CA ASP A 26 -15.87 27.56 0.25
C ASP A 26 -15.89 27.26 -1.27
N VAL A 27 -16.62 26.22 -1.63
CA VAL A 27 -16.78 25.80 -3.04
C VAL A 27 -17.50 26.82 -3.91
N ASN A 28 -18.15 27.83 -3.31
CA ASN A 28 -18.79 28.90 -4.07
C ASN A 28 -17.80 29.97 -4.51
N ALA A 29 -16.69 30.13 -3.76
CA ALA A 29 -15.60 31.03 -4.14
C ALA A 29 -14.78 30.46 -5.33
N PHE A 30 -14.83 29.13 -5.56
CA PHE A 30 -14.07 28.46 -6.61
C PHE A 30 -15.00 27.49 -7.36
N PRO A 31 -15.67 27.91 -8.43
CA PRO A 31 -16.64 27.09 -9.18
C PRO A 31 -16.06 25.75 -9.66
N GLU A 32 -14.78 25.70 -10.00
CA GLU A 32 -14.04 24.49 -10.37
C GLU A 32 -13.95 23.49 -9.22
N MET A 33 -14.02 23.94 -7.96
CA MET A 33 -13.96 23.08 -6.78
C MET A 33 -15.27 22.34 -6.49
N ARG A 34 -16.40 22.70 -7.14
CA ARG A 34 -17.68 21.99 -6.96
C ARG A 34 -17.57 20.52 -7.36
N ASN A 35 -16.83 20.24 -8.42
CA ASN A 35 -16.58 18.86 -8.84
C ASN A 35 -15.74 18.11 -7.81
N TYR A 36 -14.75 18.76 -7.18
CA TYR A 36 -13.93 18.13 -6.14
C TYR A 36 -14.73 17.78 -4.89
N LYS A 37 -15.64 18.66 -4.46
CA LYS A 37 -16.54 18.36 -3.33
C LYS A 37 -17.38 17.13 -3.62
N ARG A 38 -17.99 17.04 -4.80
CA ARG A 38 -18.75 15.86 -5.21
C ARG A 38 -17.91 14.59 -5.17
N PHE A 39 -16.68 14.62 -5.73
CA PHE A 39 -15.78 13.48 -5.67
C PHE A 39 -15.41 13.10 -4.25
N TYR A 40 -15.18 14.08 -3.39
CA TYR A 40 -14.91 13.85 -1.98
C TYR A 40 -16.07 13.16 -1.27
N ASP A 41 -17.30 13.64 -1.49
CA ASP A 41 -18.50 13.06 -0.90
C ASP A 41 -18.75 11.63 -1.43
N ASP A 42 -18.59 11.41 -2.73
CA ASP A 42 -18.71 10.09 -3.37
C ASP A 42 -17.66 9.11 -2.83
N MET A 43 -16.41 9.58 -2.60
CA MET A 43 -15.34 8.79 -2.03
C MET A 43 -15.59 8.40 -0.58
N ASN A 44 -16.08 9.34 0.23
CA ASN A 44 -16.43 9.05 1.62
C ASN A 44 -17.58 8.04 1.70
N ASP A 45 -18.64 8.23 0.91
CA ASP A 45 -19.76 7.29 0.82
C ASP A 45 -19.30 5.90 0.39
N PHE A 46 -18.39 5.82 -0.60
CA PHE A 46 -17.80 4.56 -1.03
C PHE A 46 -17.02 3.86 0.09
N ILE A 47 -16.17 4.60 0.80
CA ILE A 47 -15.37 4.05 1.89
C ILE A 47 -16.25 3.63 3.07
N ASP A 48 -17.28 4.42 3.41
CA ASP A 48 -18.24 4.11 4.47
C ASP A 48 -19.04 2.83 4.19
N LYS A 49 -19.36 2.57 2.94
CA LYS A 49 -20.01 1.32 2.53
C LYS A 49 -19.10 0.09 2.65
N ILE A 50 -17.81 0.24 2.38
CA ILE A 50 -16.84 -0.88 2.46
C ILE A 50 -16.38 -1.12 3.90
N VAL A 51 -16.12 -0.04 4.64
CA VAL A 51 -15.59 -0.08 6.00
C VAL A 51 -16.49 0.74 6.93
N PRO A 52 -17.66 0.20 7.31
CA PRO A 52 -18.68 0.96 8.05
C PRO A 52 -18.32 1.21 9.51
N ILE A 53 -17.34 0.50 10.08
CA ILE A 53 -16.91 0.67 11.47
C ILE A 53 -15.92 1.83 11.56
N PRO A 54 -16.21 2.93 12.26
CA PRO A 54 -15.38 4.14 12.26
C PRO A 54 -13.92 3.91 12.65
N SER A 55 -13.66 3.08 13.67
CA SER A 55 -12.29 2.76 14.09
C SER A 55 -11.50 2.00 13.02
N VAL A 56 -12.15 1.06 12.33
CA VAL A 56 -11.56 0.30 11.22
C VAL A 56 -11.35 1.20 10.01
N LYS A 57 -12.32 2.08 9.69
CA LYS A 57 -12.19 3.09 8.63
C LYS A 57 -10.97 3.97 8.87
N ASN A 58 -10.84 4.54 10.06
CA ASN A 58 -9.68 5.39 10.41
C ASN A 58 -8.36 4.64 10.30
N TYR A 59 -8.31 3.40 10.79
CA TYR A 59 -7.12 2.55 10.63
C TYR A 59 -6.79 2.32 9.16
N THR A 60 -7.78 1.92 8.37
CA THR A 60 -7.62 1.65 6.92
C THR A 60 -7.11 2.87 6.18
N LEU A 61 -7.70 4.05 6.41
CA LEU A 61 -7.26 5.30 5.78
C LEU A 61 -5.83 5.68 6.17
N ARG A 62 -5.46 5.55 7.45
CA ARG A 62 -4.08 5.76 7.92
C ARG A 62 -3.11 4.78 7.29
N PHE A 63 -3.50 3.52 7.17
CA PHE A 63 -2.69 2.51 6.49
C PHE A 63 -2.47 2.86 5.01
N LEU A 64 -3.53 3.20 4.28
CA LEU A 64 -3.44 3.59 2.88
C LEU A 64 -2.59 4.85 2.69
N SER A 65 -2.69 5.83 3.60
CA SER A 65 -1.85 7.04 3.56
C SER A 65 -0.37 6.72 3.77
N LYS A 66 -0.03 5.75 4.63
CA LYS A 66 1.35 5.30 4.83
C LYS A 66 1.95 4.65 3.57
N CYS A 67 1.13 4.08 2.69
CA CYS A 67 1.62 3.57 1.41
C CYS A 67 2.19 4.69 0.51
N LEU A 68 1.74 5.94 0.69
CA LEU A 68 2.23 7.07 -0.10
C LEU A 68 3.67 7.47 0.27
N SER A 69 4.12 7.22 1.50
CA SER A 69 5.44 7.65 1.97
C SER A 69 6.60 6.78 1.44
N GLY A 70 6.35 5.54 1.05
CA GLY A 70 7.40 4.60 0.65
C GLY A 70 8.33 4.20 1.81
N GLU A 71 7.88 4.34 3.06
CA GLU A 71 8.58 3.88 4.26
C GLU A 71 7.94 2.58 4.76
N ASN A 72 8.77 1.63 5.18
CA ASN A 72 8.29 0.34 5.73
C ASN A 72 8.70 0.15 7.20
N ARG A 73 8.60 1.20 8.02
CA ARG A 73 9.00 1.17 9.43
C ARG A 73 8.21 0.17 10.28
N ASP A 74 6.98 -0.15 9.87
CA ASP A 74 6.10 -1.02 10.63
C ASP A 74 6.46 -2.52 10.46
N GLU A 75 7.25 -2.87 9.44
CA GLU A 75 7.65 -4.25 9.09
C GLU A 75 6.47 -5.23 9.09
N GLY A 76 5.30 -4.74 8.70
CA GLY A 76 4.03 -5.43 8.85
C GLY A 76 3.65 -6.27 7.63
N PHE A 77 3.07 -7.43 7.90
CA PHE A 77 2.30 -8.21 6.94
C PHE A 77 0.82 -8.00 7.22
N TYR A 78 0.08 -7.45 6.26
CA TYR A 78 -1.30 -7.04 6.44
C TYR A 78 -2.25 -8.02 5.78
N ILE A 79 -3.14 -8.62 6.56
CA ILE A 79 -4.14 -9.54 6.05
C ILE A 79 -5.50 -8.84 6.07
N TRP A 80 -6.12 -8.72 4.91
CA TRP A 80 -7.44 -8.14 4.75
C TRP A 80 -8.46 -9.25 4.51
N THR A 81 -9.24 -9.55 5.55
CA THR A 81 -10.23 -10.61 5.52
C THR A 81 -11.66 -10.07 5.45
N GLY A 82 -12.59 -10.91 5.11
CA GLY A 82 -14.03 -10.64 5.15
C GLY A 82 -14.76 -11.41 4.07
N THR A 83 -16.06 -11.56 4.26
CA THR A 83 -16.94 -12.28 3.32
C THR A 83 -16.78 -11.76 1.88
N GLY A 84 -16.92 -12.62 0.90
CA GLY A 84 -16.86 -12.24 -0.51
C GLY A 84 -17.85 -11.11 -0.86
N GLY A 85 -17.51 -10.29 -1.84
CA GLY A 85 -18.40 -9.22 -2.33
C GLY A 85 -18.48 -7.96 -1.45
N ASN A 86 -17.65 -7.82 -0.43
CA ASN A 86 -17.67 -6.68 0.52
C ASN A 86 -16.84 -5.46 0.08
N GLY A 87 -16.34 -5.43 -1.15
CA GLY A 87 -15.66 -4.27 -1.70
C GLY A 87 -14.16 -4.15 -1.40
N LYS A 88 -13.53 -5.07 -0.66
CA LYS A 88 -12.08 -5.08 -0.39
C LYS A 88 -11.24 -4.88 -1.66
N SER A 89 -11.50 -5.71 -2.67
CA SER A 89 -10.77 -5.65 -3.94
C SER A 89 -10.97 -4.31 -4.64
N LYS A 90 -12.17 -3.73 -4.59
CA LYS A 90 -12.47 -2.42 -5.19
C LYS A 90 -11.72 -1.28 -4.52
N LEU A 91 -11.56 -1.34 -3.19
CA LEU A 91 -10.73 -0.36 -2.47
C LEU A 91 -9.25 -0.47 -2.85
N ILE A 92 -8.75 -1.71 -2.99
CA ILE A 92 -7.37 -1.94 -3.45
C ILE A 92 -7.17 -1.55 -4.92
N ASP A 93 -8.13 -1.85 -5.79
CA ASP A 93 -8.10 -1.41 -7.19
C ASP A 93 -7.99 0.12 -7.28
N LEU A 94 -8.84 0.83 -6.53
CA LEU A 94 -8.81 2.28 -6.46
C LEU A 94 -7.45 2.79 -5.97
N MET A 95 -6.92 2.23 -4.89
CA MET A 95 -5.62 2.62 -4.37
C MET A 95 -4.49 2.32 -5.37
N SER A 96 -4.55 1.17 -6.04
CA SER A 96 -3.58 0.80 -7.08
C SER A 96 -3.62 1.75 -8.27
N MET A 97 -4.80 2.20 -8.67
CA MET A 97 -4.96 3.23 -9.71
C MET A 97 -4.33 4.56 -9.27
N CYS A 98 -4.55 4.99 -8.03
CA CYS A 98 -3.94 6.20 -7.49
C CYS A 98 -2.42 6.10 -7.40
N MET A 99 -1.89 4.92 -7.07
CA MET A 99 -0.45 4.68 -6.91
C MET A 99 0.26 4.49 -8.26
N GLY A 100 -0.44 4.07 -9.30
CA GLY A 100 0.14 3.80 -10.61
C GLY A 100 1.33 2.84 -10.52
N ASP A 101 2.47 3.27 -11.05
CA ASP A 101 3.71 2.47 -11.05
C ASP A 101 4.27 2.16 -9.65
N TYR A 102 3.77 2.79 -8.60
CA TYR A 102 4.17 2.47 -7.21
C TYR A 102 3.41 1.29 -6.62
N SER A 103 2.44 0.70 -7.32
CA SER A 103 1.77 -0.53 -6.91
C SER A 103 2.18 -1.73 -7.77
N CYS A 104 2.04 -2.93 -7.23
CA CYS A 104 2.19 -4.18 -7.98
C CYS A 104 1.38 -5.31 -7.35
N ASN A 105 1.04 -6.30 -8.19
CA ASN A 105 0.51 -7.56 -7.72
C ASN A 105 1.64 -8.58 -7.62
N LEU A 106 1.63 -9.37 -6.56
CA LEU A 106 2.60 -10.43 -6.33
C LEU A 106 1.88 -11.78 -6.23
N PRO A 107 2.43 -12.83 -6.83
CA PRO A 107 1.88 -14.16 -6.66
C PRO A 107 2.09 -14.63 -5.22
N ILE A 108 1.07 -15.25 -4.63
CA ILE A 108 1.15 -15.81 -3.28
C ILE A 108 2.24 -16.90 -3.17
N ALA A 109 2.56 -17.54 -4.29
CA ALA A 109 3.65 -18.51 -4.40
C ALA A 109 5.01 -18.00 -3.88
N LEU A 110 5.22 -16.67 -3.86
CA LEU A 110 6.40 -16.09 -3.21
C LEU A 110 6.47 -16.39 -1.71
N LEU A 111 5.32 -16.61 -1.07
CA LEU A 111 5.24 -16.90 0.36
C LEU A 111 4.91 -18.36 0.68
N THR A 112 4.45 -19.14 -0.28
CA THR A 112 4.04 -20.54 -0.04
C THR A 112 5.04 -21.57 -0.55
N GLN A 113 5.84 -21.21 -1.54
CA GLN A 113 6.85 -22.10 -2.10
C GLN A 113 8.18 -22.02 -1.34
N LYS A 114 9.00 -23.06 -1.51
CA LYS A 114 10.38 -23.07 -0.99
C LYS A 114 11.18 -21.97 -1.65
N ARG A 115 12.05 -21.34 -0.86
CA ARG A 115 12.99 -20.34 -1.36
C ARG A 115 13.80 -20.89 -2.54
N LYS A 116 13.87 -20.12 -3.61
CA LYS A 116 14.75 -20.45 -4.75
C LYS A 116 16.21 -20.43 -4.31
N ALA A 117 17.07 -21.20 -5.00
CA ALA A 117 18.50 -21.19 -4.72
C ALA A 117 19.10 -19.79 -4.86
N SER A 118 20.17 -19.52 -4.10
CA SER A 118 20.88 -18.23 -4.18
C SER A 118 21.35 -17.97 -5.62
N GLY A 119 21.08 -16.75 -6.12
CA GLY A 119 21.41 -16.35 -7.49
C GLY A 119 20.39 -16.78 -8.56
N ALA A 120 19.36 -17.56 -8.21
CA ALA A 120 18.28 -17.87 -9.15
C ALA A 120 17.46 -16.62 -9.51
N ALA A 121 16.91 -16.59 -10.72
CA ALA A 121 16.05 -15.50 -11.14
C ALA A 121 14.78 -15.43 -10.28
N SER A 122 14.46 -14.23 -9.82
CA SER A 122 13.28 -13.90 -9.03
C SER A 122 12.59 -12.67 -9.62
N PRO A 123 12.04 -12.78 -10.85
CA PRO A 123 11.47 -11.63 -11.55
C PRO A 123 10.31 -11.01 -10.78
N GLU A 124 9.54 -11.81 -10.06
CA GLU A 124 8.44 -11.36 -9.21
C GLU A 124 8.94 -10.43 -8.09
N MET A 125 10.10 -10.77 -7.50
CA MET A 125 10.74 -9.93 -6.49
C MET A 125 11.40 -8.70 -7.11
N ALA A 126 11.99 -8.83 -8.29
CA ALA A 126 12.63 -7.73 -9.00
C ALA A 126 11.65 -6.59 -9.35
N VAL A 127 10.38 -6.90 -9.60
CA VAL A 127 9.32 -5.91 -9.87
C VAL A 127 9.04 -5.03 -8.64
N THR A 128 9.29 -5.51 -7.42
CA THR A 128 8.95 -4.77 -6.20
C THR A 128 9.88 -3.61 -5.88
N LYS A 129 11.03 -3.50 -6.59
CA LYS A 129 11.95 -2.38 -6.40
C LYS A 129 11.26 -1.04 -6.65
N GLY A 130 11.26 -0.17 -5.64
CA GLY A 130 10.64 1.15 -5.71
C GLY A 130 9.12 1.15 -5.59
N LYS A 131 8.49 -0.02 -5.42
CA LYS A 131 7.06 -0.10 -5.13
C LYS A 131 6.77 0.34 -3.69
N ARG A 132 5.54 0.81 -3.46
CA ARG A 132 5.04 1.28 -2.16
C ARG A 132 3.86 0.46 -1.66
N LEU A 133 3.16 -0.20 -2.60
CA LEU A 133 2.06 -1.11 -2.34
C LEU A 133 2.27 -2.39 -3.12
N ALA A 134 2.25 -3.52 -2.44
CA ALA A 134 2.25 -4.84 -3.04
C ALA A 134 1.04 -5.62 -2.54
N VAL A 135 0.31 -6.25 -3.46
CA VAL A 135 -0.92 -6.96 -3.16
C VAL A 135 -0.78 -8.42 -3.57
N MET A 136 -1.13 -9.30 -2.67
CA MET A 136 -1.25 -10.74 -2.91
C MET A 136 -2.71 -11.15 -2.81
N GLN A 137 -3.09 -12.13 -3.62
CA GLN A 137 -4.38 -12.78 -3.55
C GLN A 137 -4.32 -13.97 -2.57
N GLU A 138 -5.49 -14.44 -2.20
CA GLU A 138 -5.69 -15.53 -1.27
C GLU A 138 -4.83 -16.76 -1.60
N PRO A 139 -4.13 -17.34 -0.60
CA PRO A 139 -3.50 -18.65 -0.75
C PRO A 139 -4.57 -19.74 -0.91
N ASP A 140 -4.23 -20.82 -1.59
CA ASP A 140 -5.08 -22.00 -1.65
C ASP A 140 -5.21 -22.64 -0.25
N VAL A 141 -6.35 -23.29 0.00
CA VAL A 141 -6.74 -23.84 1.33
C VAL A 141 -5.66 -24.73 1.99
N ASN A 142 -4.80 -25.35 1.18
CA ASN A 142 -3.74 -26.24 1.67
C ASN A 142 -2.34 -25.61 1.64
N GLU A 143 -2.21 -24.34 1.32
CA GLU A 143 -0.93 -23.68 1.26
C GLU A 143 -0.52 -23.14 2.64
N THR A 144 0.75 -23.36 2.99
CA THR A 144 1.32 -22.85 4.24
C THR A 144 2.28 -21.71 3.94
N LEU A 145 2.14 -20.61 4.65
CA LEU A 145 3.03 -19.47 4.51
C LEU A 145 4.43 -19.76 5.08
N ASN A 146 5.45 -19.47 4.31
CA ASN A 146 6.84 -19.51 4.76
C ASN A 146 7.14 -18.23 5.57
N VAL A 147 7.15 -18.38 6.88
CA VAL A 147 7.36 -17.27 7.82
C VAL A 147 8.73 -16.59 7.60
N GLY A 148 9.76 -17.34 7.22
CA GLY A 148 11.07 -16.78 6.95
C GLY A 148 11.06 -15.84 5.75
N GLN A 149 10.45 -16.26 4.65
CA GLN A 149 10.29 -15.40 3.46
C GLN A 149 9.38 -14.20 3.73
N MET A 150 8.30 -14.40 4.48
CA MET A 150 7.42 -13.31 4.88
C MET A 150 8.19 -12.23 5.64
N LYS A 151 8.99 -12.61 6.64
CA LYS A 151 9.83 -11.67 7.42
C LYS A 151 10.86 -10.96 6.56
N GLU A 152 11.49 -11.68 5.61
CA GLU A 152 12.47 -11.09 4.70
C GLU A 152 11.82 -10.02 3.80
N ILE A 153 10.65 -10.31 3.25
CA ILE A 153 9.95 -9.41 2.31
C ILE A 153 9.34 -8.19 3.02
N THR A 154 8.88 -8.35 4.26
CA THR A 154 8.26 -7.27 5.03
C THR A 154 9.25 -6.51 5.91
N GLY A 155 10.47 -7.01 6.07
CA GLY A 155 11.52 -6.36 6.86
C GLY A 155 12.15 -5.17 6.16
N ASN A 156 13.05 -4.49 6.89
CA ASN A 156 13.83 -3.37 6.39
C ASN A 156 15.24 -3.75 5.92
N ASP A 157 15.54 -5.04 5.90
CA ASP A 157 16.81 -5.54 5.40
C ASP A 157 16.87 -5.48 3.87
N LYS A 158 18.09 -5.38 3.35
CA LYS A 158 18.30 -5.48 1.90
C LYS A 158 17.98 -6.88 1.43
N ILE A 159 17.20 -6.96 0.37
CA ILE A 159 16.92 -8.20 -0.34
C ILE A 159 17.62 -8.20 -1.69
N SER A 160 18.06 -9.37 -2.12
CA SER A 160 18.63 -9.57 -3.45
C SER A 160 17.57 -10.09 -4.40
N ALA A 161 17.48 -9.48 -5.58
CA ALA A 161 16.58 -9.90 -6.63
C ALA A 161 17.31 -9.92 -7.99
N ARG A 162 16.82 -10.77 -8.88
CA ARG A 162 17.35 -10.90 -10.23
C ARG A 162 16.21 -11.03 -11.23
N GLY A 163 16.11 -10.09 -12.15
CA GLY A 163 15.24 -10.22 -13.31
C GLY A 163 15.71 -11.29 -14.29
N LEU A 164 14.85 -11.73 -15.19
CA LEU A 164 15.24 -12.65 -16.27
C LEU A 164 16.30 -11.98 -17.15
N TYR A 165 17.40 -12.70 -17.39
CA TYR A 165 18.52 -12.23 -18.21
C TYR A 165 19.17 -10.92 -17.75
N LYS A 166 19.03 -10.58 -16.42
CA LYS A 166 19.63 -9.37 -15.83
C LYS A 166 20.59 -9.76 -14.73
N GLU A 167 21.49 -8.84 -14.42
CA GLU A 167 22.37 -8.95 -13.26
C GLU A 167 21.58 -8.84 -11.96
N PRO A 168 22.01 -9.55 -10.90
CA PRO A 168 21.42 -9.41 -9.58
C PRO A 168 21.64 -8.00 -9.04
N PHE A 169 20.67 -7.51 -8.26
CA PHE A 169 20.76 -6.24 -7.55
C PHE A 169 20.16 -6.35 -6.16
N GLU A 170 20.53 -5.43 -5.29
CA GLU A 170 20.01 -5.36 -3.94
C GLU A 170 19.18 -4.08 -3.77
N PHE A 171 18.14 -4.18 -2.94
CA PHE A 171 17.33 -3.03 -2.55
C PHE A 171 16.65 -3.29 -1.21
N THR A 172 16.28 -2.22 -0.51
CA THR A 172 15.44 -2.31 0.70
C THR A 172 13.97 -2.21 0.28
N PRO A 173 13.10 -3.12 0.72
CA PRO A 173 11.66 -3.05 0.46
C PRO A 173 11.05 -1.74 1.00
N GLN A 174 10.25 -1.07 0.19
CA GLN A 174 9.56 0.17 0.57
C GLN A 174 8.05 0.02 0.57
N PHE A 175 7.57 -1.16 0.20
CA PHE A 175 6.15 -1.43 0.02
C PHE A 175 5.51 -1.99 1.29
N LYS A 176 4.23 -1.69 1.46
CA LYS A 176 3.34 -2.41 2.37
C LYS A 176 2.79 -3.63 1.64
N LEU A 177 2.89 -4.79 2.28
CA LEU A 177 2.40 -6.04 1.70
C LEU A 177 1.03 -6.38 2.25
N ILE A 178 0.04 -6.44 1.37
CA ILE A 178 -1.34 -6.84 1.69
C ILE A 178 -1.61 -8.22 1.10
N CYS A 179 -2.13 -9.12 1.90
CA CYS A 179 -2.73 -10.37 1.46
C CYS A 179 -4.26 -10.27 1.61
N MET A 180 -4.98 -10.42 0.52
CA MET A 180 -6.46 -10.42 0.54
C MET A 180 -6.97 -11.86 0.60
N CYS A 181 -7.83 -12.15 1.58
CA CYS A 181 -8.51 -13.44 1.70
C CYS A 181 -9.98 -13.26 2.10
N ASN A 182 -10.77 -14.29 1.81
CA ASN A 182 -12.19 -14.28 2.18
C ASN A 182 -12.40 -14.86 3.58
N ASP A 183 -11.64 -15.88 3.95
CA ASP A 183 -11.66 -16.53 5.27
C ASP A 183 -10.23 -16.75 5.78
N LEU A 184 -10.07 -16.92 7.09
CA LEU A 184 -8.79 -17.22 7.77
C LEU A 184 -8.86 -18.62 8.41
#